data_7dec6554fa04d0aca7481fbbe83175b8
#
_entry.id   7dec6554fa04d0aca7481fbbe83175b8
#
_cell.length_a   1.000
_cell.length_b   1.000
_cell.length_c   1.000
_cell.angle_alpha   90.00
_cell.angle_beta   90.00
_cell.angle_gamma   90.00
#
_symmetry.space_group_name_H-M   'P 1'
#
loop_
_entity.id
_entity.type
_entity.pdbx_description
1 polymer ?
#
loop_
_entity_poly.entity_id
_entity_poly.type
_entity_poly.pdbx_seq_one_letter_code
_entity_poly.pdbx_strand_id
1 'polypeptide(L)'
;MGVRCAVITGGAGGIGAATAERLAAKGFAVLVVDRDLEAAEAVAHRLGQPASACAADVSNEDDVKGYVAAAIERYGRIDAFFNNAGIEGAIAGVEDYPTETFDQVLSVNLRGAFLGLKHVVPVMRTQGEGAILNTASQAGVRGVPGLSAYVSSKHAVVGLSQGVALEVAAAGIRVNCLCPGPTNTRMMDDISDAVRAAGGDPASFVDRMPIGRFGEPGEIADVAAWALSEAPPFMTGAVLTVDGAMTTP
;
A
#
# COMPACT_ATOMS: atom_id res chain seq x y z
N MET A 1 7.72 27.43 6.39
CA MET A 1 7.15 26.07 6.52
C MET A 1 8.12 25.10 5.88
N GLY A 2 8.48 24.00 6.55
CA GLY A 2 9.33 22.95 5.98
C GLY A 2 8.65 22.27 4.78
N VAL A 3 9.44 21.56 3.95
CA VAL A 3 8.90 20.75 2.85
C VAL A 3 8.07 19.61 3.44
N ARG A 4 6.86 19.37 2.93
CA ARG A 4 6.03 18.23 3.35
C ARG A 4 6.72 16.92 2.96
N CYS A 5 6.65 15.93 3.85
CA CYS A 5 7.25 14.61 3.63
C CYS A 5 6.19 13.53 3.40
N ALA A 6 6.42 12.68 2.40
CA ALA A 6 5.68 11.45 2.17
C ALA A 6 6.61 10.24 2.34
N VAL A 7 6.18 9.24 3.12
CA VAL A 7 6.85 7.94 3.23
C VAL A 7 6.00 6.91 2.49
N ILE A 8 6.62 6.12 1.62
CA ILE A 8 5.94 5.14 0.77
C ILE A 8 6.63 3.79 0.90
N THR A 9 5.95 2.80 1.47
CA THR A 9 6.43 1.41 1.52
C THR A 9 6.02 0.64 0.26
N GLY A 10 6.87 -0.30 -0.20
CA GLY A 10 6.70 -0.91 -1.53
C GLY A 10 6.81 0.14 -2.63
N GLY A 11 7.67 1.13 -2.42
CA GLY A 11 7.80 2.31 -3.26
C GLY A 11 8.65 2.12 -4.52
N ALA A 12 9.30 0.95 -4.68
CA ALA A 12 10.19 0.70 -5.81
C ALA A 12 9.47 0.35 -7.11
N GLY A 13 8.18 -0.01 -7.07
CA GLY A 13 7.47 -0.40 -8.28
C GLY A 13 5.97 -0.26 -8.20
N GLY A 14 5.29 -0.53 -9.33
CA GLY A 14 3.85 -0.57 -9.43
C GLY A 14 3.15 0.69 -8.92
N ILE A 15 2.13 0.50 -8.09
CA ILE A 15 1.33 1.58 -7.51
C ILE A 15 2.18 2.49 -6.61
N GLY A 16 3.14 1.91 -5.86
CA GLY A 16 4.01 2.67 -4.95
C GLY A 16 4.85 3.71 -5.68
N ALA A 17 5.56 3.29 -6.74
CA ALA A 17 6.39 4.19 -7.54
C ALA A 17 5.57 5.27 -8.26
N ALA A 18 4.41 4.88 -8.84
CA ALA A 18 3.51 5.85 -9.47
C ALA A 18 2.97 6.87 -8.45
N THR A 19 2.65 6.45 -7.22
CA THR A 19 2.22 7.37 -6.15
C THR A 19 3.35 8.30 -5.72
N ALA A 20 4.60 7.79 -5.65
CA ALA A 20 5.77 8.60 -5.36
C ALA A 20 5.93 9.75 -6.38
N GLU A 21 5.77 9.45 -7.66
CA GLU A 21 5.80 10.46 -8.74
C GLU A 21 4.70 11.52 -8.55
N ARG A 22 3.47 11.11 -8.25
CA ARG A 22 2.35 12.04 -8.04
C ARG A 22 2.56 12.95 -6.83
N LEU A 23 3.07 12.40 -5.71
CA LEU A 23 3.33 13.19 -4.50
C LEU A 23 4.54 14.12 -4.67
N ALA A 24 5.60 13.67 -5.36
CA ALA A 24 6.73 14.54 -5.70
C ALA A 24 6.29 15.72 -6.58
N ALA A 25 5.44 15.48 -7.59
CA ALA A 25 4.86 16.55 -8.43
C ALA A 25 3.99 17.55 -7.64
N LYS A 26 3.42 17.12 -6.48
CA LYS A 26 2.69 17.97 -5.54
C LYS A 26 3.60 18.67 -4.50
N GLY A 27 4.91 18.58 -4.66
CA GLY A 27 5.90 19.24 -3.81
C GLY A 27 6.22 18.54 -2.49
N PHE A 28 5.95 17.23 -2.39
CA PHE A 28 6.41 16.45 -1.26
C PHE A 28 7.87 16.02 -1.45
N ALA A 29 8.66 16.07 -0.38
CA ALA A 29 9.84 15.23 -0.25
C ALA A 29 9.39 13.79 -0.08
N VAL A 30 9.91 12.86 -0.87
CA VAL A 30 9.47 11.47 -0.85
C VAL A 30 10.58 10.57 -0.32
N LEU A 31 10.29 9.80 0.74
CA LEU A 31 11.11 8.66 1.15
C LEU A 31 10.53 7.38 0.52
N VAL A 32 11.24 6.84 -0.44
CA VAL A 32 10.93 5.58 -1.10
C VAL A 32 11.47 4.44 -0.25
N VAL A 33 10.59 3.63 0.32
CA VAL A 33 10.96 2.49 1.19
C VAL A 33 10.63 1.19 0.47
N ASP A 34 11.64 0.33 0.29
CA ASP A 34 11.46 -0.99 -0.29
C ASP A 34 12.51 -1.96 0.28
N ARG A 35 12.28 -3.27 0.17
CA ARG A 35 13.31 -4.26 0.50
C ARG A 35 14.45 -4.28 -0.53
N ASP A 36 14.14 -3.91 -1.77
CA ASP A 36 15.10 -3.74 -2.86
C ASP A 36 15.58 -2.28 -2.89
N LEU A 37 16.74 -2.06 -2.23
CA LEU A 37 17.33 -0.72 -2.13
C LEU A 37 17.69 -0.14 -3.51
N GLU A 38 18.25 -0.95 -4.40
CA GLU A 38 18.68 -0.49 -5.72
C GLU A 38 17.48 0.01 -6.53
N ALA A 39 16.38 -0.74 -6.53
CA ALA A 39 15.15 -0.33 -7.18
C ALA A 39 14.54 0.93 -6.54
N ALA A 40 14.58 1.04 -5.20
CA ALA A 40 14.12 2.25 -4.49
C ALA A 40 14.97 3.49 -4.81
N GLU A 41 16.30 3.33 -4.87
CA GLU A 41 17.23 4.40 -5.28
C GLU A 41 17.00 4.85 -6.72
N ALA A 42 16.73 3.91 -7.62
CA ALA A 42 16.38 4.24 -9.01
C ALA A 42 15.10 5.10 -9.10
N VAL A 43 14.09 4.79 -8.29
CA VAL A 43 12.88 5.65 -8.19
C VAL A 43 13.24 7.01 -7.61
N ALA A 44 13.91 7.07 -6.47
CA ALA A 44 14.29 8.34 -5.83
C ALA A 44 15.14 9.23 -6.76
N HIS A 45 16.04 8.63 -7.53
CA HIS A 45 16.85 9.36 -8.53
C HIS A 45 15.97 9.97 -9.63
N ARG A 46 14.97 9.23 -10.14
CA ARG A 46 14.04 9.77 -11.15
C ARG A 46 13.19 10.91 -10.61
N LEU A 47 12.80 10.85 -9.33
CA LEU A 47 12.06 11.93 -8.69
C LEU A 47 12.90 13.20 -8.49
N GLY A 48 14.21 13.07 -8.39
CA GLY A 48 15.11 14.17 -8.09
C GLY A 48 15.06 14.61 -6.62
N GLN A 49 15.89 15.61 -6.27
CA GLN A 49 15.91 16.15 -4.91
C GLN A 49 14.58 16.88 -4.60
N PRO A 50 14.03 16.73 -3.37
CA PRO A 50 14.64 16.15 -2.17
C PRO A 50 14.25 14.67 -1.90
N ALA A 51 13.93 13.87 -2.92
CA ALA A 51 13.60 12.45 -2.72
C ALA A 51 14.81 11.63 -2.23
N SER A 52 14.54 10.56 -1.49
CA SER A 52 15.56 9.62 -1.02
C SER A 52 15.00 8.20 -0.90
N ALA A 53 15.87 7.21 -0.73
CA ALA A 53 15.51 5.82 -0.57
C ALA A 53 15.96 5.26 0.80
N CYS A 54 15.30 4.17 1.22
CA CYS A 54 15.64 3.40 2.41
C CYS A 54 15.30 1.92 2.18
N ALA A 55 16.23 1.01 2.50
CA ALA A 55 15.94 -0.41 2.53
C ALA A 55 15.17 -0.77 3.79
N ALA A 56 14.09 -1.55 3.66
CA ALA A 56 13.38 -2.08 4.82
C ALA A 56 12.52 -3.30 4.46
N ASP A 57 12.55 -4.31 5.30
CA ASP A 57 11.51 -5.32 5.39
C ASP A 57 10.42 -4.82 6.35
N VAL A 58 9.24 -4.54 5.82
CA VAL A 58 8.11 -4.02 6.63
C VAL A 58 7.64 -4.99 7.71
N SER A 59 7.95 -6.29 7.60
CA SER A 59 7.65 -7.29 8.61
C SER A 59 8.64 -7.26 9.80
N ASN A 60 9.77 -6.56 9.67
CA ASN A 60 10.77 -6.37 10.72
C ASN A 60 10.52 -5.02 11.42
N GLU A 61 10.28 -5.05 12.72
CA GLU A 61 9.97 -3.84 13.48
C GLU A 61 11.15 -2.85 13.57
N ASP A 62 12.39 -3.34 13.60
CA ASP A 62 13.56 -2.47 13.67
C ASP A 62 13.81 -1.76 12.32
N ASP A 63 13.55 -2.41 11.20
CA ASP A 63 13.58 -1.77 9.89
C ASP A 63 12.49 -0.68 9.78
N VAL A 64 11.29 -0.95 10.33
CA VAL A 64 10.20 0.05 10.38
C VAL A 64 10.59 1.27 11.20
N LYS A 65 11.18 1.08 12.38
CA LYS A 65 11.75 2.18 13.17
C LYS A 65 12.83 2.92 12.39
N GLY A 66 13.66 2.18 11.64
CA GLY A 66 14.75 2.72 10.84
C GLY A 66 14.25 3.70 9.78
N TYR A 67 13.27 3.33 8.94
CA TYR A 67 12.78 4.26 7.93
C TYR A 67 11.99 5.44 8.51
N VAL A 68 11.29 5.26 9.64
CA VAL A 68 10.62 6.38 10.33
C VAL A 68 11.66 7.37 10.86
N ALA A 69 12.73 6.87 11.50
CA ALA A 69 13.83 7.70 11.96
C ALA A 69 14.52 8.45 10.80
N ALA A 70 14.77 7.76 9.68
CA ALA A 70 15.35 8.36 8.48
C ALA A 70 14.46 9.47 7.88
N ALA A 71 13.15 9.32 7.91
CA ALA A 71 12.22 10.36 7.47
C ALA A 71 12.31 11.61 8.38
N ILE A 72 12.36 11.40 9.69
CA ILE A 72 12.47 12.50 10.66
C ILE A 72 13.84 13.18 10.60
N GLU A 73 14.92 12.42 10.48
CA GLU A 73 16.28 12.97 10.35
C GLU A 73 16.44 13.84 9.09
N ARG A 74 15.89 13.38 7.96
CA ARG A 74 16.06 14.05 6.65
C ARG A 74 15.09 15.21 6.43
N TYR A 75 13.85 15.06 6.90
CA TYR A 75 12.75 15.98 6.54
C TYR A 75 12.08 16.64 7.75
N GLY A 76 12.32 16.15 8.96
CA GLY A 76 11.78 16.69 10.20
C GLY A 76 10.32 16.34 10.47
N ARG A 77 9.62 15.69 9.53
CA ARG A 77 8.18 15.41 9.62
C ARG A 77 7.75 14.27 8.70
N ILE A 78 6.54 13.75 8.93
CA ILE A 78 5.82 12.83 8.04
C ILE A 78 4.39 13.36 7.88
N ASP A 79 4.05 13.87 6.69
CA ASP A 79 2.71 14.41 6.40
C ASP A 79 1.79 13.39 5.74
N ALA A 80 2.38 12.53 4.92
CA ALA A 80 1.70 11.48 4.20
C ALA A 80 2.42 10.14 4.42
N PHE A 81 1.66 9.10 4.73
CA PHE A 81 2.19 7.73 4.81
C PHE A 81 1.38 6.80 3.91
N PHE A 82 1.99 6.35 2.83
CA PHE A 82 1.43 5.33 1.96
C PHE A 82 1.95 3.95 2.37
N ASN A 83 1.19 3.25 3.17
CA ASN A 83 1.49 1.93 3.70
C ASN A 83 1.05 0.88 2.67
N ASN A 84 1.90 0.65 1.66
CA ASN A 84 1.52 -0.01 0.44
C ASN A 84 2.22 -1.36 0.21
N ALA A 85 3.33 -1.65 0.87
CA ALA A 85 4.05 -2.91 0.71
C ALA A 85 3.14 -4.14 0.94
N GLY A 86 3.28 -5.15 0.10
CA GLY A 86 2.51 -6.38 0.20
C GLY A 86 2.95 -7.44 -0.80
N ILE A 87 2.56 -8.67 -0.53
CA ILE A 87 2.79 -9.84 -1.37
C ILE A 87 1.48 -10.63 -1.56
N GLU A 88 1.36 -11.38 -2.65
CA GLU A 88 0.18 -12.19 -2.98
C GLU A 88 0.18 -13.57 -2.30
N GLY A 89 1.34 -14.19 -2.16
CA GLY A 89 1.50 -15.55 -1.67
C GLY A 89 1.21 -16.61 -2.74
N ALA A 90 0.79 -17.80 -2.32
CA ALA A 90 0.46 -18.91 -3.21
C ALA A 90 -0.98 -18.84 -3.74
N ILE A 91 -1.22 -19.49 -4.88
CA ILE A 91 -2.57 -19.76 -5.40
C ILE A 91 -2.82 -21.25 -5.22
N ALA A 92 -3.65 -21.62 -4.23
CA ALA A 92 -3.96 -23.02 -3.89
C ALA A 92 -5.31 -23.13 -3.16
N GLY A 93 -5.94 -24.31 -3.20
CA GLY A 93 -7.05 -24.66 -2.33
C GLY A 93 -6.63 -24.57 -0.85
N VAL A 94 -7.58 -24.38 0.06
CA VAL A 94 -7.25 -24.19 1.48
C VAL A 94 -6.57 -25.42 2.09
N GLU A 95 -6.92 -26.62 1.63
CA GLU A 95 -6.34 -27.88 2.05
C GLU A 95 -4.87 -28.07 1.63
N ASP A 96 -4.48 -27.46 0.51
CA ASP A 96 -3.15 -27.56 -0.09
C ASP A 96 -2.31 -26.29 0.11
N TYR A 97 -2.86 -25.28 0.80
CA TYR A 97 -2.16 -24.00 0.97
C TYR A 97 -0.98 -24.14 1.95
N PRO A 98 0.28 -23.79 1.54
CA PRO A 98 1.43 -23.93 2.43
C PRO A 98 1.33 -23.01 3.64
N THR A 99 1.43 -23.56 4.85
CA THR A 99 1.31 -22.81 6.12
C THR A 99 2.37 -21.71 6.23
N GLU A 100 3.60 -22.01 5.83
CA GLU A 100 4.72 -21.06 5.86
C GLU A 100 4.45 -19.84 4.94
N THR A 101 3.83 -20.09 3.78
CA THR A 101 3.43 -19.01 2.87
C THR A 101 2.27 -18.20 3.45
N PHE A 102 1.31 -18.86 4.13
CA PHE A 102 0.24 -18.17 4.85
C PHE A 102 0.81 -17.22 5.90
N ASP A 103 1.71 -17.70 6.75
CA ASP A 103 2.37 -16.90 7.79
C ASP A 103 3.18 -15.73 7.21
N GLN A 104 3.90 -15.98 6.11
CA GLN A 104 4.64 -14.93 5.41
C GLN A 104 3.73 -13.82 4.87
N VAL A 105 2.60 -14.18 4.24
CA VAL A 105 1.62 -13.21 3.73
C VAL A 105 1.06 -12.36 4.87
N LEU A 106 0.68 -12.97 5.99
CA LEU A 106 0.20 -12.22 7.16
C LEU A 106 1.29 -11.34 7.76
N SER A 107 2.52 -11.84 7.82
CA SER A 107 3.66 -11.08 8.34
C SER A 107 3.93 -9.82 7.53
N VAL A 108 3.95 -9.91 6.21
CA VAL A 108 4.20 -8.75 5.34
C VAL A 108 2.96 -7.84 5.27
N ASN A 109 1.80 -8.39 4.88
CA ASN A 109 0.63 -7.58 4.53
C ASN A 109 -0.07 -6.98 5.75
N LEU A 110 -0.20 -7.75 6.85
CA LEU A 110 -0.95 -7.32 8.04
C LEU A 110 -0.03 -6.79 9.12
N ARG A 111 0.95 -7.60 9.55
CA ARG A 111 1.88 -7.17 10.60
C ARG A 111 2.71 -5.97 10.14
N GLY A 112 3.17 -5.97 8.87
CA GLY A 112 3.87 -4.82 8.29
C GLY A 112 3.02 -3.56 8.29
N ALA A 113 1.75 -3.65 7.88
CA ALA A 113 0.82 -2.53 7.94
C ALA A 113 0.62 -2.02 9.38
N PHE A 114 0.47 -2.93 10.35
CA PHE A 114 0.36 -2.58 11.77
C PHE A 114 1.62 -1.89 12.29
N LEU A 115 2.81 -2.41 11.99
CA LEU A 115 4.07 -1.81 12.42
C LEU A 115 4.27 -0.41 11.85
N GLY A 116 3.94 -0.20 10.57
CA GLY A 116 3.95 1.13 9.95
C GLY A 116 3.06 2.12 10.72
N LEU A 117 1.81 1.75 11.01
CA LEU A 117 0.89 2.56 11.82
C LEU A 117 1.43 2.81 13.22
N LYS A 118 1.95 1.76 13.89
CA LYS A 118 2.49 1.84 15.26
C LYS A 118 3.58 2.89 15.40
N HIS A 119 4.44 3.04 14.41
CA HIS A 119 5.59 3.94 14.48
C HIS A 119 5.38 5.29 13.79
N VAL A 120 4.47 5.40 12.81
CA VAL A 120 4.16 6.68 12.15
C VAL A 120 3.13 7.50 12.93
N VAL A 121 2.11 6.87 13.51
CA VAL A 121 1.06 7.59 14.27
C VAL A 121 1.61 8.46 15.40
N PRO A 122 2.57 8.03 16.23
CA PRO A 122 3.14 8.90 17.27
C PRO A 122 3.81 10.16 16.72
N VAL A 123 4.46 10.07 15.55
CA VAL A 123 5.06 11.23 14.87
C VAL A 123 3.96 12.22 14.46
N MET A 124 2.92 11.72 13.76
CA MET A 124 1.81 12.56 13.32
C MET A 124 1.01 13.14 14.49
N ARG A 125 0.86 12.41 15.61
CA ARG A 125 0.24 12.95 16.85
C ARG A 125 1.02 14.16 17.40
N THR A 126 2.35 14.08 17.39
CA THR A 126 3.19 15.21 17.84
C THR A 126 3.07 16.41 16.89
N GLN A 127 2.85 16.17 15.60
CA GLN A 127 2.61 17.21 14.60
C GLN A 127 1.20 17.83 14.69
N GLY A 128 0.22 17.08 15.21
CA GLY A 128 -1.20 17.46 15.22
C GLY A 128 -1.92 17.31 13.87
N GLU A 129 -1.27 16.69 12.88
CA GLU A 129 -1.81 16.46 11.54
C GLU A 129 -1.12 15.29 10.85
N GLY A 130 -1.79 14.67 9.88
CA GLY A 130 -1.23 13.63 9.03
C GLY A 130 -2.28 12.94 8.18
N ALA A 131 -1.83 12.28 7.12
CA ALA A 131 -2.68 11.44 6.26
C ALA A 131 -2.04 10.09 6.04
N ILE A 132 -2.76 9.02 6.35
CA ILE A 132 -2.34 7.63 6.18
C ILE A 132 -3.28 6.95 5.20
N LEU A 133 -2.73 6.23 4.24
CA LEU A 133 -3.46 5.37 3.34
C LEU A 133 -2.84 3.97 3.37
N ASN A 134 -3.61 2.98 3.82
CA ASN A 134 -3.20 1.58 3.80
C ASN A 134 -3.72 0.91 2.53
N THR A 135 -2.89 0.11 1.86
CA THR A 135 -3.28 -0.64 0.67
C THR A 135 -3.82 -2.01 1.05
N ALA A 136 -5.15 -2.17 0.97
CA ALA A 136 -5.78 -3.48 0.95
C ALA A 136 -5.84 -4.03 -0.50
N SER A 137 -7.00 -4.39 -0.97
CA SER A 137 -7.29 -4.90 -2.32
C SER A 137 -8.81 -5.00 -2.48
N GLN A 138 -9.32 -5.17 -3.68
CA GLN A 138 -10.68 -5.69 -3.90
C GLN A 138 -10.89 -7.02 -3.14
N ALA A 139 -9.82 -7.79 -2.92
CA ALA A 139 -9.82 -9.00 -2.09
C ALA A 139 -9.92 -8.70 -0.57
N GLY A 140 -9.91 -7.46 -0.15
CA GLY A 140 -10.18 -7.03 1.22
C GLY A 140 -11.67 -6.74 1.50
N VAL A 141 -12.51 -6.77 0.46
CA VAL A 141 -13.96 -6.52 0.56
C VAL A 141 -14.80 -7.63 -0.07
N ARG A 142 -14.15 -8.63 -0.66
CA ARG A 142 -14.80 -9.85 -1.19
C ARG A 142 -13.85 -11.05 -1.16
N GLY A 143 -14.41 -12.27 -1.22
CA GLY A 143 -13.63 -13.50 -1.36
C GLY A 143 -13.05 -13.68 -2.76
N VAL A 144 -11.86 -14.30 -2.83
CA VAL A 144 -11.24 -14.75 -4.08
C VAL A 144 -10.77 -16.19 -3.89
N PRO A 145 -11.29 -17.16 -4.66
CA PRO A 145 -10.86 -18.55 -4.56
C PRO A 145 -9.35 -18.71 -4.77
N GLY A 146 -8.74 -19.59 -4.00
CA GLY A 146 -7.31 -19.90 -4.11
C GLY A 146 -6.35 -18.90 -3.43
N LEU A 147 -6.85 -17.78 -2.90
CA LEU A 147 -6.05 -16.72 -2.29
C LEU A 147 -6.36 -16.53 -0.79
N SER A 148 -6.56 -17.62 -0.04
CA SER A 148 -7.04 -17.57 1.34
C SER A 148 -6.19 -16.69 2.27
N ALA A 149 -4.85 -16.78 2.22
CA ALA A 149 -3.96 -15.93 3.00
C ALA A 149 -4.06 -14.46 2.59
N TYR A 150 -4.01 -14.19 1.29
CA TYR A 150 -4.11 -12.83 0.76
C TYR A 150 -5.45 -12.17 1.13
N VAL A 151 -6.57 -12.86 0.86
CA VAL A 151 -7.91 -12.39 1.21
C VAL A 151 -8.00 -12.08 2.71
N SER A 152 -7.55 -13.01 3.57
CA SER A 152 -7.56 -12.81 5.03
C SER A 152 -6.73 -11.59 5.43
N SER A 153 -5.52 -11.45 4.88
CA SER A 153 -4.64 -10.32 5.19
C SER A 153 -5.27 -8.99 4.78
N LYS A 154 -5.90 -8.92 3.59
CA LYS A 154 -6.45 -7.67 3.06
C LYS A 154 -7.77 -7.26 3.72
N HIS A 155 -8.61 -8.22 4.15
CA HIS A 155 -9.74 -7.93 5.04
C HIS A 155 -9.29 -7.38 6.39
N ALA A 156 -8.24 -7.98 6.96
CA ALA A 156 -7.68 -7.51 8.23
C ALA A 156 -7.10 -6.09 8.12
N VAL A 157 -6.46 -5.73 6.99
CA VAL A 157 -5.98 -4.35 6.75
C VAL A 157 -7.13 -3.35 6.68
N VAL A 158 -8.28 -3.71 6.10
CA VAL A 158 -9.48 -2.85 6.12
C VAL A 158 -9.94 -2.62 7.56
N GLY A 159 -10.10 -3.68 8.36
CA GLY A 159 -10.50 -3.56 9.77
C GLY A 159 -9.49 -2.77 10.61
N LEU A 160 -8.19 -3.02 10.42
CA LEU A 160 -7.11 -2.28 11.08
C LEU A 160 -7.17 -0.77 10.74
N SER A 161 -7.39 -0.44 9.48
CA SER A 161 -7.48 0.95 9.03
C SER A 161 -8.65 1.69 9.69
N GLN A 162 -9.81 1.04 9.77
CA GLN A 162 -11.01 1.61 10.41
C GLN A 162 -10.83 1.76 11.92
N GLY A 163 -10.24 0.77 12.59
CA GLY A 163 -9.95 0.84 14.02
C GLY A 163 -9.01 1.99 14.37
N VAL A 164 -7.89 2.10 13.65
CA VAL A 164 -6.92 3.18 13.88
C VAL A 164 -7.49 4.54 13.51
N ALA A 165 -8.33 4.64 12.47
CA ALA A 165 -9.01 5.90 12.14
C ALA A 165 -9.80 6.46 13.32
N LEU A 166 -10.54 5.62 14.06
CA LEU A 166 -11.29 6.02 15.25
C LEU A 166 -10.36 6.49 16.39
N GLU A 167 -9.20 5.86 16.54
CA GLU A 167 -8.23 6.18 17.61
C GLU A 167 -7.52 7.52 17.40
N VAL A 168 -7.37 7.96 16.14
CA VAL A 168 -6.50 9.11 15.80
C VAL A 168 -7.25 10.31 15.22
N ALA A 169 -8.53 10.19 14.93
CA ALA A 169 -9.32 11.26 14.31
C ALA A 169 -9.27 12.58 15.11
N ALA A 170 -9.41 12.51 16.45
CA ALA A 170 -9.34 13.67 17.32
C ALA A 170 -7.95 14.35 17.35
N ALA A 171 -6.90 13.66 16.89
CA ALA A 171 -5.56 14.20 16.76
C ALA A 171 -5.28 14.85 15.39
N GLY A 172 -6.31 15.05 14.55
CA GLY A 172 -6.16 15.64 13.22
C GLY A 172 -5.53 14.70 12.18
N ILE A 173 -5.46 13.40 12.47
CA ILE A 173 -4.87 12.40 11.58
C ILE A 173 -5.98 11.65 10.84
N ARG A 174 -5.87 11.58 9.50
CA ARG A 174 -6.77 10.80 8.67
C ARG A 174 -6.15 9.45 8.33
N VAL A 175 -6.92 8.38 8.48
CA VAL A 175 -6.52 7.03 8.08
C VAL A 175 -7.61 6.45 7.18
N ASN A 176 -7.25 6.13 5.94
CA ASN A 176 -8.15 5.51 4.96
C ASN A 176 -7.53 4.24 4.40
N CYS A 177 -8.35 3.44 3.73
CA CYS A 177 -7.95 2.18 3.12
C CYS A 177 -8.23 2.23 1.61
N LEU A 178 -7.23 1.88 0.79
CA LEU A 178 -7.33 1.76 -0.65
C LEU A 178 -7.52 0.29 -1.03
N CYS A 179 -8.51 0.01 -1.87
CA CYS A 179 -8.83 -1.33 -2.36
C CYS A 179 -8.74 -1.36 -3.89
N PRO A 180 -7.53 -1.51 -4.45
CA PRO A 180 -7.35 -1.63 -5.90
C PRO A 180 -7.95 -2.93 -6.44
N GLY A 181 -8.46 -2.88 -7.67
CA GLY A 181 -8.70 -4.05 -8.51
C GLY A 181 -7.41 -4.57 -9.14
N PRO A 182 -7.50 -5.59 -10.02
CA PRO A 182 -6.38 -6.07 -10.81
C PRO A 182 -5.75 -4.91 -11.60
N THR A 183 -4.45 -4.71 -11.40
CA THR A 183 -3.68 -3.56 -11.90
C THR A 183 -2.43 -4.06 -12.58
N ASN A 184 -2.05 -3.51 -13.74
CA ASN A 184 -0.87 -3.87 -14.51
C ASN A 184 0.41 -3.59 -13.70
N THR A 185 0.85 -4.59 -12.94
CA THR A 185 2.01 -4.55 -12.05
C THR A 185 2.71 -5.90 -12.08
N ARG A 186 3.96 -5.94 -11.66
CA ARG A 186 4.70 -7.20 -11.51
C ARG A 186 3.94 -8.25 -10.69
N MET A 187 3.27 -7.86 -9.61
CA MET A 187 2.42 -8.77 -8.82
C MET A 187 1.34 -9.43 -9.68
N MET A 188 0.71 -8.69 -10.60
CA MET A 188 -0.31 -9.24 -11.49
C MET A 188 0.30 -10.13 -12.57
N ASP A 189 1.53 -9.85 -13.02
CA ASP A 189 2.28 -10.72 -13.92
C ASP A 189 2.60 -12.06 -13.23
N ASP A 190 3.10 -12.02 -11.99
CA ASP A 190 3.41 -13.21 -11.17
C ASP A 190 2.15 -14.06 -10.93
N ILE A 191 0.98 -13.45 -10.65
CA ILE A 191 -0.32 -14.12 -10.53
C ILE A 191 -0.71 -14.77 -11.88
N SER A 192 -0.55 -14.04 -12.97
CA SER A 192 -0.89 -14.53 -14.32
C SER A 192 -0.04 -15.73 -14.72
N ASP A 193 1.24 -15.70 -14.38
CA ASP A 193 2.17 -16.82 -14.63
C ASP A 193 1.83 -18.04 -13.77
N ALA A 194 1.46 -17.85 -12.51
CA ALA A 194 1.00 -18.93 -11.64
C ALA A 194 -0.29 -19.57 -12.15
N VAL A 195 -1.25 -18.79 -12.67
CA VAL A 195 -2.48 -19.29 -13.28
C VAL A 195 -2.18 -20.10 -14.53
N ARG A 196 -1.28 -19.63 -15.41
CA ARG A 196 -0.86 -20.39 -16.60
C ARG A 196 -0.19 -21.73 -16.21
N ALA A 197 0.67 -21.72 -15.21
CA ALA A 197 1.35 -22.92 -14.72
C ALA A 197 0.35 -23.96 -14.17
N ALA A 198 -0.78 -23.50 -13.61
CA ALA A 198 -1.88 -24.35 -13.15
C ALA A 198 -2.86 -24.77 -14.29
N GLY A 199 -2.56 -24.44 -15.55
CA GLY A 199 -3.41 -24.78 -16.72
C GLY A 199 -4.62 -23.86 -16.89
N GLY A 200 -4.69 -22.73 -16.20
CA GLY A 200 -5.73 -21.72 -16.36
C GLY A 200 -5.41 -20.68 -17.44
N ASP A 201 -6.39 -19.85 -17.75
CA ASP A 201 -6.24 -18.72 -18.67
C ASP A 201 -6.31 -17.39 -17.90
N PRO A 202 -5.23 -16.61 -17.84
CA PRO A 202 -5.23 -15.28 -17.22
C PRO A 202 -6.20 -14.29 -17.88
N ALA A 203 -6.56 -14.46 -19.15
CA ALA A 203 -7.55 -13.60 -19.80
C ALA A 203 -8.91 -13.65 -19.09
N SER A 204 -9.22 -14.77 -18.41
CA SER A 204 -10.43 -14.89 -17.61
C SER A 204 -10.54 -13.87 -16.46
N PHE A 205 -9.44 -13.22 -16.04
CA PHE A 205 -9.50 -12.12 -15.09
C PHE A 205 -10.13 -10.88 -15.72
N VAL A 206 -9.76 -10.56 -16.96
CA VAL A 206 -10.30 -9.41 -17.72
C VAL A 206 -11.79 -9.61 -17.99
N ASP A 207 -12.21 -10.83 -18.37
CA ASP A 207 -13.61 -11.16 -18.63
C ASP A 207 -14.54 -10.92 -17.42
N ARG A 208 -13.98 -10.98 -16.21
CA ARG A 208 -14.72 -10.73 -14.95
C ARG A 208 -14.74 -9.25 -14.54
N MET A 209 -14.01 -8.40 -15.25
CA MET A 209 -13.95 -6.97 -14.95
C MET A 209 -14.98 -6.19 -15.76
N PRO A 210 -15.96 -5.54 -15.13
CA PRO A 210 -16.97 -4.77 -15.87
C PRO A 210 -16.38 -3.70 -16.80
N ILE A 211 -15.25 -3.10 -16.43
CA ILE A 211 -14.53 -2.11 -17.25
C ILE A 211 -13.79 -2.74 -18.44
N GLY A 212 -13.64 -4.08 -18.51
CA GLY A 212 -13.04 -4.81 -19.62
C GLY A 212 -11.51 -4.73 -19.75
N ARG A 213 -10.81 -4.25 -18.73
CA ARG A 213 -9.34 -4.19 -18.70
C ARG A 213 -8.79 -4.12 -17.28
N PHE A 214 -7.52 -4.40 -17.11
CA PHE A 214 -6.80 -4.07 -15.86
C PHE A 214 -6.67 -2.55 -15.69
N GLY A 215 -6.59 -2.12 -14.43
CA GLY A 215 -6.19 -0.75 -14.09
C GLY A 215 -4.71 -0.51 -14.39
N GLU A 216 -4.36 0.75 -14.63
CA GLU A 216 -2.96 1.13 -14.71
C GLU A 216 -2.47 1.65 -13.34
N PRO A 217 -1.19 1.44 -12.97
CA PRO A 217 -0.65 1.95 -11.71
C PRO A 217 -0.91 3.44 -11.49
N GLY A 218 -0.88 4.24 -12.56
CA GLY A 218 -1.17 5.67 -12.52
C GLY A 218 -2.59 6.01 -12.10
N GLU A 219 -3.59 5.22 -12.52
CA GLU A 219 -5.01 5.43 -12.15
C GLU A 219 -5.22 5.21 -10.65
N ILE A 220 -4.56 4.20 -10.08
CA ILE A 220 -4.60 3.93 -8.64
C ILE A 220 -3.82 5.01 -7.87
N ALA A 221 -2.66 5.41 -8.39
CA ALA A 221 -1.81 6.43 -7.81
C ALA A 221 -2.46 7.81 -7.75
N ASP A 222 -3.29 8.16 -8.73
CA ASP A 222 -4.04 9.42 -8.73
C ASP A 222 -4.98 9.51 -7.53
N VAL A 223 -5.70 8.41 -7.21
CA VAL A 223 -6.56 8.32 -6.03
C VAL A 223 -5.73 8.29 -4.74
N ALA A 224 -4.62 7.55 -4.72
CA ALA A 224 -3.75 7.48 -3.55
C ALA A 224 -3.15 8.85 -3.21
N ALA A 225 -2.60 9.54 -4.20
CA ALA A 225 -2.02 10.87 -4.01
C ALA A 225 -3.09 11.90 -3.58
N TRP A 226 -4.29 11.88 -4.16
CA TRP A 226 -5.40 12.72 -3.72
C TRP A 226 -5.81 12.43 -2.26
N ALA A 227 -5.98 11.16 -1.90
CA ALA A 227 -6.36 10.76 -0.55
C ALA A 227 -5.34 11.21 0.51
N LEU A 228 -4.05 11.21 0.17
CA LEU A 228 -2.95 11.58 1.05
C LEU A 228 -2.71 13.11 1.12
N SER A 229 -3.08 13.87 0.08
CA SER A 229 -2.69 15.29 -0.01
C SER A 229 -3.84 16.29 -0.03
N GLU A 230 -4.99 15.94 -0.61
CA GLU A 230 -6.07 16.89 -0.95
C GLU A 230 -7.44 16.47 -0.45
N ALA A 231 -7.62 15.21 -0.02
CA ALA A 231 -8.90 14.76 0.48
C ALA A 231 -9.34 15.58 1.71
N PRO A 232 -10.64 15.88 1.84
CA PRO A 232 -11.13 16.74 2.91
C PRO A 232 -10.85 16.14 4.30
N PRO A 233 -10.63 16.97 5.34
CA PRO A 233 -10.33 16.50 6.70
C PRO A 233 -11.40 15.59 7.29
N PHE A 234 -12.65 15.68 6.83
CA PHE A 234 -13.76 14.84 7.28
C PHE A 234 -13.71 13.41 6.71
N MET A 235 -12.83 13.13 5.73
CA MET A 235 -12.66 11.81 5.15
C MET A 235 -11.61 11.00 5.92
N THR A 236 -12.07 10.21 6.88
CA THR A 236 -11.27 9.23 7.63
C THR A 236 -12.08 7.94 7.86
N GLY A 237 -11.44 6.79 7.94
CA GLY A 237 -12.08 5.48 8.04
C GLY A 237 -12.72 4.99 6.73
N ALA A 238 -12.53 5.71 5.62
CA ALA A 238 -13.10 5.33 4.33
C ALA A 238 -12.38 4.14 3.70
N VAL A 239 -13.17 3.29 3.02
CA VAL A 239 -12.68 2.20 2.15
C VAL A 239 -12.91 2.62 0.71
N LEU A 240 -11.81 2.89 0.00
CA LEU A 240 -11.82 3.44 -1.36
C LEU A 240 -11.58 2.31 -2.35
N THR A 241 -12.62 1.83 -3.02
CA THR A 241 -12.48 0.86 -4.12
C THR A 241 -12.14 1.57 -5.43
N VAL A 242 -11.08 1.10 -6.09
CA VAL A 242 -10.62 1.57 -7.40
C VAL A 242 -10.38 0.33 -8.25
N ASP A 243 -11.45 -0.28 -8.74
CA ASP A 243 -11.46 -1.66 -9.22
C ASP A 243 -12.27 -1.91 -10.50
N GLY A 244 -12.64 -0.85 -11.22
CA GLY A 244 -13.41 -0.97 -12.45
C GLY A 244 -14.81 -1.60 -12.25
N ALA A 245 -15.43 -1.33 -11.11
CA ALA A 245 -16.73 -1.85 -10.66
C ALA A 245 -16.74 -3.35 -10.30
N MET A 246 -15.58 -3.98 -10.08
CA MET A 246 -15.46 -5.42 -9.82
C MET A 246 -16.10 -5.85 -8.49
N THR A 247 -16.19 -4.95 -7.51
CA THR A 247 -16.81 -5.21 -6.20
C THR A 247 -18.19 -4.56 -6.03
N THR A 248 -18.73 -3.96 -7.09
CA THR A 248 -20.10 -3.41 -7.07
C THR A 248 -21.11 -4.56 -6.97
N PRO A 249 -22.09 -4.49 -6.02
CA PRO A 249 -23.12 -5.52 -5.85
C PRO A 249 -23.98 -5.76 -7.08
#